data_c5ff6d3301b58dc13050b88bd6593a49
#
_entry.id   c5ff6d3301b58dc13050b88bd6593a49
#
_cell.length_a   1.000
_cell.length_b   1.000
_cell.length_c   1.000
_cell.angle_alpha   90.00
_cell.angle_beta   90.00
_cell.angle_gamma   90.00
#
_symmetry.space_group_name_H-M   'P 1'
#
loop_
_entity.id
_entity.type
_entity.pdbx_description
1 polymer ?
#
loop_
_entity_poly.entity_id
_entity_poly.type
_entity_poly.pdbx_seq_one_letter_code
_entity_poly.pdbx_strand_id
1 'polypeptide(L)'
;MIIFPAIDIRGGRCVRLTEGRFDQETVFADDPSEMAARWSAAGAEYLHVVDLDGALAGAGRNLPAIQKILEHASMPVQVGGGIRNMAAVAELLELGVSRVILGSAAVREPQLVAEACREFPGQVVAGIDAKDGKAAIEGWGVSGGIDAVELALKMAAIGVEHIIFTDISRDGKLSGVNVEATAALAKACGVKVIASGGVASLEDIRRLQQRSSSGIEGCIIGKAIYTGVIDLREALRVAKEV
;
A
#
# COMPACT_ATOMS: atom_id res chain seq x y z
N MET A 1 -6.51 -1.97 14.91
CA MET A 1 -5.97 -2.17 13.55
C MET A 1 -6.13 -0.88 12.75
N ILE A 2 -5.19 -0.50 11.88
CA ILE A 2 -5.23 0.73 11.07
C ILE A 2 -5.94 0.48 9.74
N ILE A 3 -6.82 1.41 9.34
CA ILE A 3 -7.37 1.44 7.98
C ILE A 3 -6.58 2.47 7.15
N PHE A 4 -6.10 2.04 6.00
CA PHE A 4 -5.37 2.85 5.03
C PHE A 4 -6.26 3.09 3.80
N PRO A 5 -7.03 4.19 3.73
CA PRO A 5 -7.67 4.57 2.47
C PRO A 5 -6.60 4.76 1.39
N ALA A 6 -6.89 4.33 0.16
CA ALA A 6 -5.93 4.40 -0.93
C ALA A 6 -6.28 5.50 -1.93
N ILE A 7 -5.26 6.21 -2.43
CA ILE A 7 -5.32 7.12 -3.58
C ILE A 7 -4.31 6.66 -4.61
N ASP A 8 -4.76 6.31 -5.80
CA ASP A 8 -3.89 6.06 -6.94
C ASP A 8 -3.88 7.30 -7.82
N ILE A 9 -2.68 7.74 -8.22
CA ILE A 9 -2.49 8.95 -9.04
C ILE A 9 -2.03 8.53 -10.44
N ARG A 10 -2.73 9.05 -11.47
CA ARG A 10 -2.32 8.92 -12.86
C ARG A 10 -2.65 10.20 -13.62
N GLY A 11 -1.65 10.77 -14.32
CA GLY A 11 -1.80 12.04 -15.01
C GLY A 11 -2.28 13.17 -14.10
N GLY A 12 -1.85 13.18 -12.83
CA GLY A 12 -2.26 14.17 -11.82
C GLY A 12 -3.67 13.96 -11.27
N ARG A 13 -4.42 12.92 -11.67
CA ARG A 13 -5.80 12.65 -11.25
C ARG A 13 -5.88 11.48 -10.30
N CYS A 14 -6.92 11.45 -9.45
CA CYS A 14 -7.26 10.31 -8.61
C CYS A 14 -8.00 9.26 -9.44
N VAL A 15 -7.42 8.06 -9.55
CA VAL A 15 -7.95 6.97 -10.36
C VAL A 15 -8.02 5.66 -9.59
N ARG A 16 -8.74 4.68 -10.14
CA ARG A 16 -8.66 3.28 -9.72
C ARG A 16 -8.54 2.39 -10.95
N LEU A 17 -7.64 1.44 -10.89
CA LEU A 17 -7.51 0.40 -11.91
C LEU A 17 -8.31 -0.84 -11.50
N THR A 18 -8.79 -1.60 -12.45
CA THR A 18 -9.34 -2.94 -12.22
C THR A 18 -8.23 -3.96 -12.51
N GLU A 19 -7.88 -4.79 -11.52
CA GLU A 19 -6.82 -5.80 -11.63
C GLU A 19 -5.45 -5.22 -12.06
N GLY A 20 -5.16 -3.97 -11.65
CA GLY A 20 -3.92 -3.27 -12.06
C GLY A 20 -3.84 -2.93 -13.56
N ARG A 21 -4.92 -3.09 -14.30
CA ARG A 21 -4.95 -2.90 -15.76
C ARG A 21 -5.12 -1.43 -16.11
N PHE A 22 -4.13 -0.87 -16.79
CA PHE A 22 -4.10 0.53 -17.21
C PHE A 22 -5.13 0.89 -18.29
N ASP A 23 -5.68 -0.10 -19.00
CA ASP A 23 -6.77 0.03 -19.97
C ASP A 23 -8.17 -0.01 -19.30
N GLN A 24 -8.23 -0.26 -18.00
CA GLN A 24 -9.47 -0.31 -17.20
C GLN A 24 -9.40 0.69 -16.04
N GLU A 25 -9.20 1.95 -16.39
CA GLU A 25 -9.13 3.08 -15.45
C GLU A 25 -10.52 3.69 -15.21
N THR A 26 -10.80 4.03 -13.95
CA THR A 26 -11.94 4.87 -13.57
C THR A 26 -11.39 6.09 -12.84
N VAL A 27 -11.75 7.30 -13.28
CA VAL A 27 -11.39 8.57 -12.61
C VAL A 27 -12.43 8.88 -11.54
N PHE A 28 -11.97 9.22 -10.34
CA PHE A 28 -12.83 9.56 -9.19
C PHE A 28 -12.73 11.03 -8.76
N ALA A 29 -11.60 11.69 -9.05
CA ALA A 29 -11.43 13.13 -8.85
C ALA A 29 -10.34 13.64 -9.81
N ASP A 30 -10.51 14.88 -10.28
CA ASP A 30 -9.49 15.54 -11.10
C ASP A 30 -8.32 16.05 -10.25
N ASP A 31 -8.55 16.37 -8.97
CA ASP A 31 -7.51 16.69 -8.00
C ASP A 31 -7.49 15.65 -6.86
N PRO A 32 -6.39 14.86 -6.71
CA PRO A 32 -6.29 13.85 -5.66
C PRO A 32 -6.34 14.41 -4.23
N SER A 33 -6.02 15.69 -4.04
CA SER A 33 -6.08 16.34 -2.73
C SER A 33 -7.50 16.44 -2.17
N GLU A 34 -8.53 16.48 -3.01
CA GLU A 34 -9.93 16.42 -2.60
C GLU A 34 -10.24 15.11 -1.85
N MET A 35 -9.68 14.02 -2.34
CA MET A 35 -9.84 12.72 -1.68
C MET A 35 -9.06 12.65 -0.36
N ALA A 36 -7.86 13.25 -0.31
CA ALA A 36 -7.09 13.34 0.94
C ALA A 36 -7.86 14.13 2.00
N ALA A 37 -8.42 15.28 1.65
CA ALA A 37 -9.28 16.08 2.53
C ALA A 37 -10.53 15.30 2.99
N ARG A 38 -11.17 14.58 2.07
CA ARG A 38 -12.35 13.75 2.38
C ARG A 38 -12.02 12.63 3.37
N TRP A 39 -10.91 11.93 3.19
CA TRP A 39 -10.48 10.86 4.10
C TRP A 39 -10.01 11.42 5.46
N SER A 40 -9.37 12.60 5.48
CA SER A 40 -9.05 13.35 6.71
C SER A 40 -10.32 13.67 7.50
N ALA A 41 -11.34 14.24 6.84
CA ALA A 41 -12.61 14.59 7.46
C ALA A 41 -13.40 13.35 7.94
N ALA A 42 -13.16 12.18 7.36
CA ALA A 42 -13.73 10.92 7.82
C ALA A 42 -13.00 10.35 9.06
N GLY A 43 -11.81 10.87 9.41
CA GLY A 43 -11.00 10.44 10.56
C GLY A 43 -9.98 9.34 10.25
N ALA A 44 -9.54 9.22 9.00
CA ALA A 44 -8.49 8.28 8.64
C ALA A 44 -7.20 8.54 9.44
N GLU A 45 -6.54 7.47 9.89
CA GLU A 45 -5.33 7.55 10.72
C GLU A 45 -4.04 7.45 9.91
N TYR A 46 -4.14 6.98 8.66
CA TYR A 46 -3.04 6.88 7.71
C TYR A 46 -3.60 6.95 6.28
N LEU A 47 -2.80 7.42 5.31
CA LEU A 47 -3.17 7.46 3.90
C LEU A 47 -2.16 6.65 3.07
N HIS A 48 -2.65 5.83 2.16
CA HIS A 48 -1.83 5.10 1.20
C HIS A 48 -1.96 5.73 -0.19
N VAL A 49 -0.83 6.11 -0.79
CA VAL A 49 -0.78 6.78 -2.10
C VAL A 49 0.13 6.00 -3.06
N VAL A 50 -0.32 5.82 -4.30
CA VAL A 50 0.46 5.19 -5.36
C VAL A 50 0.57 6.10 -6.56
N ASP A 51 1.80 6.45 -6.94
CA ASP A 51 2.12 7.11 -8.21
C ASP A 51 2.19 6.05 -9.33
N LEU A 52 1.10 5.88 -10.07
CA LEU A 52 1.01 4.89 -11.15
C LEU A 52 1.89 5.25 -12.35
N ASP A 53 2.06 6.54 -12.65
CA ASP A 53 2.97 6.98 -13.72
C ASP A 53 4.42 6.74 -13.31
N GLY A 54 4.74 6.97 -12.03
CA GLY A 54 6.03 6.62 -11.44
C GLY A 54 6.32 5.12 -11.49
N ALA A 55 5.32 4.29 -11.23
CA ALA A 55 5.46 2.82 -11.32
C ALA A 55 5.89 2.38 -12.72
N LEU A 56 5.36 3.03 -13.77
CA LEU A 56 5.71 2.76 -15.17
C LEU A 56 7.07 3.36 -15.57
N ALA A 57 7.28 4.65 -15.31
CA ALA A 57 8.37 5.43 -15.89
C ALA A 57 9.50 5.80 -14.92
N GLY A 58 9.39 5.42 -13.63
CA GLY A 58 10.25 5.87 -12.54
C GLY A 58 9.59 6.96 -11.68
N ALA A 59 10.01 7.08 -10.42
CA ALA A 59 9.43 7.98 -9.43
C ALA A 59 9.46 9.48 -9.86
N GLY A 60 8.67 10.29 -9.16
CA GLY A 60 8.66 11.74 -9.32
C GLY A 60 7.75 12.28 -10.41
N ARG A 61 6.92 11.44 -11.04
CA ARG A 61 6.01 11.89 -12.11
C ARG A 61 4.85 12.75 -11.59
N ASN A 62 4.33 12.44 -10.41
CA ASN A 62 3.20 13.14 -9.79
C ASN A 62 3.58 13.88 -8.50
N LEU A 63 4.84 14.32 -8.34
CA LEU A 63 5.28 15.08 -7.14
C LEU A 63 4.38 16.28 -6.81
N PRO A 64 3.93 17.11 -7.77
CA PRO A 64 3.02 18.22 -7.46
C PRO A 64 1.67 17.75 -6.88
N ALA A 65 1.15 16.62 -7.35
CA ALA A 65 -0.09 16.05 -6.81
C ALA A 65 0.13 15.46 -5.40
N ILE A 66 1.27 14.80 -5.17
CA ILE A 66 1.66 14.29 -3.85
C ILE A 66 1.82 15.44 -2.87
N GLN A 67 2.47 16.54 -3.27
CA GLN A 67 2.61 17.73 -2.43
C GLN A 67 1.24 18.30 -2.01
N LYS A 68 0.31 18.45 -2.95
CA LYS A 68 -1.05 18.89 -2.64
C LYS A 68 -1.79 17.93 -1.69
N ILE A 69 -1.60 16.61 -1.86
CA ILE A 69 -2.15 15.62 -0.93
C ILE A 69 -1.61 15.87 0.49
N LEU A 70 -0.30 16.07 0.65
CA LEU A 70 0.33 16.34 1.94
C LEU A 70 -0.19 17.63 2.60
N GLU A 71 -0.47 18.67 1.81
CA GLU A 71 -1.06 19.93 2.31
C GLU A 71 -2.48 19.77 2.84
N HIS A 72 -3.25 18.77 2.37
CA HIS A 72 -4.65 18.53 2.71
C HIS A 72 -4.85 17.32 3.63
N ALA A 73 -3.85 16.45 3.77
CA ALA A 73 -3.90 15.30 4.65
C ALA A 73 -3.57 15.71 6.09
N SER A 74 -4.46 15.43 7.05
CA SER A 74 -4.20 15.62 8.50
C SER A 74 -3.55 14.39 9.15
N MET A 75 -3.37 13.31 8.39
CA MET A 75 -2.75 12.05 8.84
C MET A 75 -1.44 11.78 8.09
N PRO A 76 -0.58 10.91 8.63
CA PRO A 76 0.61 10.44 7.93
C PRO A 76 0.28 9.82 6.58
N VAL A 77 1.17 10.01 5.60
CA VAL A 77 1.01 9.51 4.23
C VAL A 77 2.16 8.58 3.89
N GLN A 78 1.85 7.39 3.35
CA GLN A 78 2.83 6.51 2.73
C GLN A 78 2.68 6.52 1.22
N VAL A 79 3.81 6.60 0.50
CA VAL A 79 3.82 6.74 -0.96
C VAL A 79 4.63 5.63 -1.61
N GLY A 80 4.06 5.01 -2.63
CA GLY A 80 4.73 4.07 -3.53
C GLY A 80 4.60 4.48 -4.99
N GLY A 81 5.33 3.77 -5.87
CA GLY A 81 5.27 3.99 -7.31
C GLY A 81 6.63 4.37 -7.90
N GLY A 82 7.37 3.37 -8.39
CA GLY A 82 8.58 3.58 -9.19
C GLY A 82 9.82 4.11 -8.47
N ILE A 83 9.88 3.99 -7.14
CA ILE A 83 11.06 4.38 -6.33
C ILE A 83 12.18 3.35 -6.59
N ARG A 84 13.28 3.79 -7.22
CA ARG A 84 14.35 2.90 -7.73
C ARG A 84 15.77 3.31 -7.32
N ASN A 85 15.92 4.36 -6.51
CA ASN A 85 17.22 4.83 -6.02
C ASN A 85 17.05 5.65 -4.73
N MET A 86 18.17 5.87 -4.01
CA MET A 86 18.19 6.62 -2.75
C MET A 86 17.76 8.08 -2.90
N ALA A 87 18.08 8.72 -4.03
CA ALA A 87 17.67 10.11 -4.26
C ALA A 87 16.14 10.26 -4.28
N ALA A 88 15.42 9.33 -4.93
CA ALA A 88 13.96 9.33 -4.93
C ALA A 88 13.36 9.00 -3.53
N VAL A 89 14.02 8.17 -2.73
CA VAL A 89 13.64 7.92 -1.33
C VAL A 89 13.77 9.22 -0.53
N ALA A 90 14.92 9.87 -0.59
CA ALA A 90 15.20 11.11 0.14
C ALA A 90 14.23 12.23 -0.29
N GLU A 91 14.03 12.45 -1.59
CA GLU A 91 13.14 13.47 -2.14
C GLU A 91 11.71 13.35 -1.60
N LEU A 92 11.15 12.15 -1.55
CA LEU A 92 9.79 11.94 -1.03
C LEU A 92 9.72 12.16 0.49
N LEU A 93 10.72 11.72 1.26
CA LEU A 93 10.75 11.92 2.70
C LEU A 93 10.98 13.40 3.06
N GLU A 94 11.84 14.12 2.33
CA GLU A 94 12.05 15.56 2.48
C GLU A 94 10.79 16.38 2.12
N LEU A 95 9.97 15.88 1.15
CA LEU A 95 8.69 16.48 0.81
C LEU A 95 7.66 16.37 1.96
N GLY A 96 7.88 15.47 2.94
CA GLY A 96 7.00 15.26 4.08
C GLY A 96 6.23 13.95 4.06
N VAL A 97 6.53 13.04 3.12
CA VAL A 97 6.00 11.67 3.14
C VAL A 97 6.50 10.95 4.39
N SER A 98 5.61 10.28 5.10
CA SER A 98 5.96 9.59 6.36
C SER A 98 6.66 8.25 6.13
N ARG A 99 6.30 7.53 5.06
CA ARG A 99 6.92 6.27 4.65
C ARG A 99 6.96 6.15 3.13
N VAL A 100 8.04 5.59 2.60
CA VAL A 100 8.18 5.23 1.18
C VAL A 100 7.99 3.73 1.00
N ILE A 101 7.35 3.32 -0.09
CA ILE A 101 7.05 1.92 -0.38
C ILE A 101 7.93 1.45 -1.55
N LEU A 102 8.79 0.49 -1.28
CA LEU A 102 9.66 -0.15 -2.25
C LEU A 102 9.06 -1.51 -2.67
N GLY A 103 8.48 -1.57 -3.86
CA GLY A 103 7.85 -2.78 -4.41
C GLY A 103 8.87 -3.60 -5.21
N SER A 104 8.98 -3.38 -6.53
CA SER A 104 9.90 -4.14 -7.40
C SER A 104 11.36 -4.09 -6.94
N ALA A 105 11.78 -3.03 -6.26
CA ALA A 105 13.11 -2.90 -5.67
C ALA A 105 13.36 -3.96 -4.59
N ALA A 106 12.36 -4.37 -3.82
CA ALA A 106 12.50 -5.43 -2.82
C ALA A 106 12.98 -6.77 -3.43
N VAL A 107 12.61 -7.04 -4.68
CA VAL A 107 13.03 -8.25 -5.39
C VAL A 107 14.34 -8.04 -6.14
N ARG A 108 14.48 -6.89 -6.84
CA ARG A 108 15.58 -6.66 -7.78
C ARG A 108 16.83 -6.07 -7.16
N GLU A 109 16.65 -5.20 -6.15
CA GLU A 109 17.71 -4.38 -5.57
C GLU A 109 17.61 -4.37 -4.03
N PRO A 110 17.71 -5.54 -3.36
CA PRO A 110 17.59 -5.60 -1.89
C PRO A 110 18.63 -4.75 -1.16
N GLN A 111 19.76 -4.43 -1.79
CA GLN A 111 20.78 -3.53 -1.25
C GLN A 111 20.25 -2.10 -1.11
N LEU A 112 19.46 -1.62 -2.09
CA LEU A 112 18.79 -0.32 -2.01
C LEU A 112 17.84 -0.27 -0.80
N VAL A 113 17.07 -1.35 -0.57
CA VAL A 113 16.17 -1.43 0.58
C VAL A 113 16.93 -1.41 1.90
N ALA A 114 18.04 -2.19 1.99
CA ALA A 114 18.89 -2.22 3.18
C ALA A 114 19.52 -0.85 3.47
N GLU A 115 19.99 -0.15 2.44
CA GLU A 115 20.53 1.20 2.57
C GLU A 115 19.48 2.19 3.04
N ALA A 116 18.29 2.17 2.42
CA ALA A 116 17.18 3.03 2.79
C ALA A 116 16.71 2.78 4.24
N CYS A 117 16.60 1.52 4.68
CA CYS A 117 16.25 1.20 6.07
C CYS A 117 17.30 1.69 7.08
N ARG A 118 18.59 1.67 6.73
CA ARG A 118 19.68 2.14 7.60
C ARG A 118 19.67 3.67 7.71
N GLU A 119 19.41 4.37 6.60
CA GLU A 119 19.41 5.84 6.54
C GLU A 119 18.11 6.45 7.08
N PHE A 120 16.99 5.77 6.82
CA PHE A 120 15.66 6.22 7.21
C PHE A 120 14.91 5.14 8.02
N PRO A 121 15.34 4.83 9.25
CA PRO A 121 14.75 3.75 10.07
C PRO A 121 13.26 4.00 10.32
N GLY A 122 12.43 2.95 10.15
CA GLY A 122 10.98 3.00 10.32
C GLY A 122 10.20 3.71 9.19
N GLN A 123 10.88 4.31 8.20
CA GLN A 123 10.25 5.05 7.11
C GLN A 123 10.21 4.29 5.78
N VAL A 124 10.70 3.05 5.76
CA VAL A 124 10.73 2.19 4.57
C VAL A 124 9.75 1.04 4.73
N VAL A 125 8.90 0.85 3.74
CA VAL A 125 7.93 -0.24 3.65
C VAL A 125 8.28 -1.11 2.44
N ALA A 126 8.31 -2.42 2.59
CA ALA A 126 8.40 -3.31 1.44
C ALA A 126 7.01 -3.63 0.90
N GLY A 127 6.80 -3.41 -0.40
CA GLY A 127 5.60 -3.86 -1.10
C GLY A 127 5.83 -5.26 -1.68
N ILE A 128 5.01 -6.23 -1.28
CA ILE A 128 5.03 -7.61 -1.78
C ILE A 128 3.68 -7.90 -2.44
N ASP A 129 3.63 -7.73 -3.75
CA ASP A 129 2.49 -8.11 -4.56
C ASP A 129 2.65 -9.59 -4.94
N ALA A 130 1.66 -10.43 -4.67
CA ALA A 130 1.77 -11.86 -4.87
C ALA A 130 0.56 -12.46 -5.59
N LYS A 131 0.83 -13.48 -6.39
CA LYS A 131 -0.16 -14.34 -7.01
C LYS A 131 0.21 -15.80 -6.75
N ASP A 132 -0.73 -16.57 -6.26
CA ASP A 132 -0.52 -18.00 -5.96
C ASP A 132 0.73 -18.23 -5.06
N GLY A 133 0.96 -17.33 -4.08
CA GLY A 133 2.09 -17.38 -3.15
C GLY A 133 3.43 -16.94 -3.73
N LYS A 134 3.52 -16.53 -5.00
CA LYS A 134 4.73 -16.04 -5.64
C LYS A 134 4.69 -14.53 -5.82
N ALA A 135 5.81 -13.85 -5.48
CA ALA A 135 5.95 -12.42 -5.66
C ALA A 135 5.90 -12.04 -7.15
N ALA A 136 5.18 -10.97 -7.46
CA ALA A 136 5.09 -10.36 -8.78
C ALA A 136 5.86 -9.04 -8.82
N ILE A 137 6.35 -8.66 -9.98
CA ILE A 137 7.08 -7.41 -10.24
C ILE A 137 6.56 -6.74 -11.50
N GLU A 138 6.99 -5.51 -11.78
CA GLU A 138 6.65 -4.75 -13.00
C GLU A 138 5.14 -4.54 -13.20
N GLY A 139 4.48 -3.98 -12.18
CA GLY A 139 3.04 -3.74 -12.30
C GLY A 139 2.23 -5.02 -12.54
N TRP A 140 2.69 -6.14 -11.89
CA TRP A 140 2.07 -7.48 -11.93
C TRP A 140 2.27 -8.26 -13.24
N GLY A 141 3.05 -7.70 -14.18
CA GLY A 141 3.26 -8.33 -15.51
C GLY A 141 4.21 -9.53 -15.51
N VAL A 142 5.09 -9.63 -14.50
CA VAL A 142 6.13 -10.67 -14.44
C VAL A 142 6.15 -11.32 -13.07
N SER A 143 6.22 -12.65 -13.01
CA SER A 143 6.48 -13.37 -11.77
C SER A 143 7.93 -13.15 -11.34
N GLY A 144 8.13 -12.74 -10.10
CA GLY A 144 9.46 -12.61 -9.51
C GLY A 144 10.14 -13.95 -9.21
N GLY A 145 9.42 -15.06 -9.38
CA GLY A 145 9.92 -16.42 -9.14
C GLY A 145 10.14 -16.78 -7.66
N ILE A 146 10.26 -15.77 -6.78
CA ILE A 146 10.47 -15.94 -5.34
C ILE A 146 9.15 -16.16 -4.60
N ASP A 147 9.17 -16.98 -3.57
CA ASP A 147 8.04 -17.14 -2.65
C ASP A 147 7.82 -15.86 -1.84
N ALA A 148 6.55 -15.47 -1.63
CA ALA A 148 6.23 -14.22 -0.93
C ALA A 148 6.68 -14.23 0.53
N VAL A 149 6.61 -15.37 1.21
CA VAL A 149 7.08 -15.53 2.59
C VAL A 149 8.61 -15.47 2.63
N GLU A 150 9.30 -16.12 1.68
CA GLU A 150 10.76 -16.05 1.57
C GLU A 150 11.23 -14.61 1.35
N LEU A 151 10.54 -13.85 0.48
CA LEU A 151 10.84 -12.43 0.27
C LEU A 151 10.60 -11.61 1.54
N ALA A 152 9.49 -11.84 2.24
CA ALA A 152 9.17 -11.15 3.48
C ALA A 152 10.25 -11.39 4.57
N LEU A 153 10.74 -12.63 4.71
CA LEU A 153 11.83 -12.97 5.62
C LEU A 153 13.13 -12.23 5.24
N LYS A 154 13.47 -12.15 3.94
CA LYS A 154 14.63 -11.40 3.47
C LYS A 154 14.51 -9.91 3.78
N MET A 155 13.33 -9.32 3.57
CA MET A 155 13.10 -7.90 3.88
C MET A 155 13.19 -7.61 5.38
N ALA A 156 12.61 -8.46 6.22
CA ALA A 156 12.73 -8.34 7.67
C ALA A 156 14.21 -8.41 8.13
N ALA A 157 15.00 -9.34 7.56
CA ALA A 157 16.41 -9.50 7.91
C ALA A 157 17.29 -8.29 7.57
N ILE A 158 16.90 -7.47 6.59
CA ILE A 158 17.64 -6.26 6.19
C ILE A 158 17.10 -4.96 6.81
N GLY A 159 16.18 -5.06 7.78
CA GLY A 159 15.71 -3.93 8.58
C GLY A 159 14.35 -3.35 8.19
N VAL A 160 13.60 -3.99 7.31
CA VAL A 160 12.21 -3.57 7.03
C VAL A 160 11.33 -3.89 8.23
N GLU A 161 10.59 -2.88 8.72
CA GLU A 161 9.69 -3.01 9.86
C GLU A 161 8.22 -3.17 9.45
N HIS A 162 7.87 -2.78 8.21
CA HIS A 162 6.51 -2.81 7.68
C HIS A 162 6.49 -3.43 6.29
N ILE A 163 5.55 -4.34 6.06
CA ILE A 163 5.32 -4.97 4.75
C ILE A 163 3.87 -4.73 4.33
N ILE A 164 3.65 -4.29 3.09
CA ILE A 164 2.35 -4.35 2.45
C ILE A 164 2.30 -5.65 1.66
N PHE A 165 1.34 -6.52 1.98
CA PHE A 165 1.12 -7.76 1.25
C PHE A 165 -0.16 -7.67 0.43
N THR A 166 -0.04 -7.66 -0.90
CA THR A 166 -1.16 -7.59 -1.84
C THR A 166 -1.40 -8.94 -2.50
N ASP A 167 -2.60 -9.51 -2.32
CA ASP A 167 -3.06 -10.61 -3.18
C ASP A 167 -3.64 -10.01 -4.47
N ILE A 168 -2.83 -10.01 -5.55
CA ILE A 168 -3.20 -9.39 -6.83
C ILE A 168 -4.34 -10.12 -7.54
N SER A 169 -4.60 -11.38 -7.20
CA SER A 169 -5.73 -12.13 -7.75
C SER A 169 -7.08 -11.61 -7.25
N ARG A 170 -7.08 -10.84 -6.15
CA ARG A 170 -8.26 -10.26 -5.50
C ARG A 170 -8.35 -8.75 -5.66
N ASP A 171 -7.24 -8.08 -6.01
CA ASP A 171 -7.21 -6.61 -6.06
C ASP A 171 -8.20 -6.04 -7.09
N GLY A 172 -8.93 -5.01 -6.68
CA GLY A 172 -9.96 -4.37 -7.48
C GLY A 172 -11.23 -5.18 -7.73
N LYS A 173 -11.35 -6.44 -7.22
CA LYS A 173 -12.49 -7.35 -7.50
C LYS A 173 -13.59 -7.33 -6.45
N LEU A 174 -13.36 -6.75 -5.27
CA LEU A 174 -14.31 -6.83 -4.15
C LEU A 174 -14.70 -8.29 -3.81
N SER A 175 -13.70 -9.19 -3.80
CA SER A 175 -13.89 -10.63 -3.60
C SER A 175 -13.52 -11.11 -2.19
N GLY A 176 -13.22 -10.19 -1.28
CA GLY A 176 -12.71 -10.46 0.05
C GLY A 176 -11.18 -10.52 0.10
N VAL A 177 -10.59 -10.03 1.20
CA VAL A 177 -9.15 -10.02 1.44
C VAL A 177 -8.62 -11.42 1.80
N ASN A 178 -7.37 -11.73 1.45
CA ASN A 178 -6.74 -13.02 1.78
C ASN A 178 -6.19 -13.01 3.21
N VAL A 179 -7.08 -13.20 4.20
CA VAL A 179 -6.74 -13.15 5.63
C VAL A 179 -5.70 -14.20 6.01
N GLU A 180 -5.87 -15.43 5.55
CA GLU A 180 -5.01 -16.55 5.97
C GLU A 180 -3.58 -16.40 5.41
N ALA A 181 -3.43 -16.02 4.14
CA ALA A 181 -2.10 -15.78 3.58
C ALA A 181 -1.41 -14.58 4.23
N THR A 182 -2.15 -13.50 4.52
CA THR A 182 -1.63 -12.33 5.23
C THR A 182 -1.14 -12.69 6.63
N ALA A 183 -1.95 -13.43 7.39
CA ALA A 183 -1.61 -13.87 8.75
C ALA A 183 -0.42 -14.83 8.77
N ALA A 184 -0.35 -15.76 7.80
CA ALA A 184 0.76 -16.69 7.67
C ALA A 184 2.07 -15.96 7.37
N LEU A 185 2.06 -15.00 6.44
CA LEU A 185 3.21 -14.18 6.10
C LEU A 185 3.67 -13.33 7.29
N ALA A 186 2.73 -12.64 7.98
CA ALA A 186 3.03 -11.82 9.13
C ALA A 186 3.66 -12.62 10.28
N LYS A 187 3.09 -13.80 10.57
CA LYS A 187 3.64 -14.70 11.59
C LYS A 187 5.04 -15.21 11.24
N ALA A 188 5.29 -15.49 9.95
CA ALA A 188 6.58 -16.00 9.50
C ALA A 188 7.67 -14.94 9.57
N CYS A 189 7.41 -13.72 9.07
CA CYS A 189 8.45 -12.67 9.01
C CYS A 189 8.63 -11.90 10.33
N GLY A 190 7.65 -11.91 11.23
CA GLY A 190 7.74 -11.27 12.55
C GLY A 190 7.71 -9.74 12.54
N VAL A 191 7.47 -9.11 11.37
CA VAL A 191 7.30 -7.66 11.23
C VAL A 191 5.83 -7.30 11.01
N LYS A 192 5.51 -6.01 11.03
CA LYS A 192 4.13 -5.54 10.83
C LYS A 192 3.70 -5.70 9.39
N VAL A 193 2.51 -6.28 9.18
CA VAL A 193 1.99 -6.51 7.83
C VAL A 193 0.66 -5.78 7.62
N ILE A 194 0.56 -5.08 6.50
CA ILE A 194 -0.63 -4.39 6.02
C ILE A 194 -1.23 -5.22 4.90
N ALA A 195 -2.46 -5.71 5.12
CA ALA A 195 -3.20 -6.47 4.11
C ALA A 195 -3.65 -5.57 2.96
N SER A 196 -3.51 -6.04 1.73
CA SER A 196 -3.96 -5.33 0.54
C SER A 196 -4.58 -6.27 -0.49
N GLY A 197 -5.50 -5.73 -1.29
CA GLY A 197 -6.20 -6.47 -2.34
C GLY A 197 -7.49 -7.15 -1.88
N GLY A 198 -8.62 -6.71 -2.45
CA GLY A 198 -9.89 -7.42 -2.37
C GLY A 198 -10.82 -7.07 -1.20
N VAL A 199 -10.44 -6.21 -0.24
CA VAL A 199 -11.35 -5.83 0.87
C VAL A 199 -12.69 -5.37 0.32
N ALA A 200 -13.79 -6.05 0.73
CA ALA A 200 -15.12 -5.88 0.15
C ALA A 200 -16.22 -5.64 1.19
N SER A 201 -15.93 -5.91 2.47
CA SER A 201 -16.95 -5.83 3.52
C SER A 201 -16.35 -5.47 4.87
N LEU A 202 -17.18 -5.01 5.80
CA LEU A 202 -16.78 -4.82 7.19
C LEU A 202 -16.40 -6.14 7.86
N GLU A 203 -16.94 -7.26 7.39
CA GLU A 203 -16.57 -8.59 7.88
C GLU A 203 -15.12 -8.96 7.54
N ASP A 204 -14.62 -8.54 6.37
CA ASP A 204 -13.20 -8.71 6.03
C ASP A 204 -12.30 -7.99 7.04
N ILE A 205 -12.70 -6.79 7.48
CA ILE A 205 -11.98 -6.02 8.49
C ILE A 205 -11.99 -6.75 9.85
N ARG A 206 -13.15 -7.27 10.28
CA ARG A 206 -13.25 -8.06 11.51
C ARG A 206 -12.37 -9.31 11.48
N ARG A 207 -12.36 -10.02 10.37
CA ARG A 207 -11.55 -11.23 10.19
C ARG A 207 -10.05 -10.91 10.26
N LEU A 208 -9.60 -9.81 9.64
CA LEU A 208 -8.21 -9.35 9.77
C LEU A 208 -7.87 -8.97 11.21
N GLN A 209 -8.78 -8.27 11.89
CA GLN A 209 -8.59 -7.85 13.28
C GLN A 209 -8.47 -9.04 14.23
N GLN A 210 -9.29 -10.09 14.06
CA GLN A 210 -9.18 -11.33 14.83
C GLN A 210 -7.82 -12.02 14.65
N ARG A 211 -7.08 -11.70 13.60
CA ARG A 211 -5.73 -12.20 13.31
C ARG A 211 -4.63 -11.17 13.62
N SER A 212 -4.94 -10.04 14.24
CA SER A 212 -3.97 -8.97 14.54
C SER A 212 -2.78 -9.45 15.38
N SER A 213 -3.00 -10.42 16.29
CA SER A 213 -1.94 -11.06 17.08
C SER A 213 -0.88 -11.78 16.21
N SER A 214 -1.16 -12.07 14.95
CA SER A 214 -0.18 -12.61 13.99
C SER A 214 0.80 -11.58 13.46
N GLY A 215 0.63 -10.29 13.77
CA GLY A 215 1.45 -9.17 13.24
C GLY A 215 0.73 -8.34 12.18
N ILE A 216 -0.58 -8.53 11.94
CA ILE A 216 -1.34 -7.68 11.02
C ILE A 216 -1.53 -6.30 11.66
N GLU A 217 -0.94 -5.25 11.05
CA GLU A 217 -1.04 -3.86 11.48
C GLU A 217 -2.35 -3.21 11.02
N GLY A 218 -2.77 -3.52 9.79
CA GLY A 218 -3.90 -2.86 9.18
C GLY A 218 -4.28 -3.43 7.83
N CYS A 219 -5.19 -2.72 7.14
CA CYS A 219 -5.52 -3.04 5.75
C CYS A 219 -5.71 -1.80 4.87
N ILE A 220 -5.33 -1.93 3.61
CA ILE A 220 -5.57 -0.93 2.58
C ILE A 220 -6.95 -1.16 1.99
N ILE A 221 -7.75 -0.09 1.91
CA ILE A 221 -9.07 -0.12 1.28
C ILE A 221 -9.07 0.90 0.13
N GLY A 222 -9.23 0.39 -1.09
CA GLY A 222 -9.37 1.20 -2.30
C GLY A 222 -10.82 1.20 -2.78
N LYS A 223 -11.11 0.42 -3.81
CA LYS A 223 -12.38 0.42 -4.56
C LYS A 223 -13.65 0.43 -3.68
N ALA A 224 -13.65 -0.32 -2.57
CA ALA A 224 -14.84 -0.46 -1.71
C ALA A 224 -15.32 0.87 -1.11
N ILE A 225 -14.40 1.78 -0.72
CA ILE A 225 -14.77 3.09 -0.17
C ILE A 225 -15.13 4.12 -1.27
N TYR A 226 -14.57 3.98 -2.48
CA TYR A 226 -14.92 4.83 -3.61
C TYR A 226 -16.32 4.53 -4.16
N THR A 227 -16.69 3.25 -4.20
CA THR A 227 -17.99 2.79 -4.69
C THR A 227 -19.08 2.82 -3.62
N GLY A 228 -18.75 3.18 -2.36
CA GLY A 228 -19.70 3.22 -1.25
C GLY A 228 -20.12 1.84 -0.73
N VAL A 229 -19.46 0.77 -1.16
CA VAL A 229 -19.70 -0.59 -0.62
C VAL A 229 -19.31 -0.66 0.86
N ILE A 230 -18.26 0.08 1.24
CA ILE A 230 -17.85 0.28 2.64
C ILE A 230 -17.88 1.78 2.94
N ASP A 231 -18.57 2.18 4.00
CA ASP A 231 -18.41 3.51 4.59
C ASP A 231 -17.10 3.55 5.39
N LEU A 232 -16.24 4.57 5.14
CA LEU A 232 -14.94 4.65 5.79
C LEU A 232 -15.05 4.85 7.31
N ARG A 233 -16.04 5.63 7.79
CA ARG A 233 -16.22 5.85 9.23
C ARG A 233 -16.64 4.57 9.94
N GLU A 234 -17.48 3.76 9.30
CA GLU A 234 -17.83 2.43 9.82
C GLU A 234 -16.63 1.48 9.82
N ALA A 235 -15.82 1.50 8.76
CA ALA A 235 -14.58 0.72 8.69
C ALA A 235 -13.62 1.08 9.83
N LEU A 236 -13.41 2.39 10.07
CA LEU A 236 -12.58 2.89 11.16
C LEU A 236 -13.11 2.47 12.55
N ARG A 237 -14.44 2.48 12.73
CA ARG A 237 -15.07 2.03 13.97
C ARG A 237 -14.85 0.53 14.18
N VAL A 238 -15.14 -0.29 13.17
CA VAL A 238 -14.99 -1.74 13.23
C VAL A 238 -13.53 -2.15 13.48
N ALA A 239 -12.58 -1.44 12.87
CA ALA A 239 -11.14 -1.71 13.09
C ALA A 239 -10.66 -1.45 14.54
N LYS A 240 -11.45 -0.75 15.36
CA LYS A 240 -11.18 -0.48 16.79
C LYS A 240 -11.98 -1.37 17.76
N GLU A 241 -12.91 -2.16 17.25
CA GLU A 241 -13.65 -3.14 18.08
C GLU A 241 -12.65 -4.20 18.59
N VAL A 242 -12.71 -4.54 19.87
CA VAL A 242 -11.84 -5.54 20.55
C VAL A 242 -12.55 -6.88 20.58
#